data_34b4466ba2eee5a8cd8c1ddacf32c2ea
#
_entry.id   34b4466ba2eee5a8cd8c1ddacf32c2ea
#
_cell.length_a   1.000
_cell.length_b   1.000
_cell.length_c   1.000
_cell.angle_alpha   90.00
_cell.angle_beta   90.00
_cell.angle_gamma   90.00
#
_symmetry.space_group_name_H-M   'P 1'
#
loop_
_entity.id
_entity.type
_entity.pdbx_description
1 polymer ?
#
loop_
_entity_poly.entity_id
_entity_poly.type
_entity_poly.pdbx_seq_one_letter_code
_entity_poly.pdbx_strand_id
1 'polypeptide(L)'
;MFFARKPLVRSTILLAASAASFILLSSGLAQERGRLEVAAVGQQPPSPVLNPRHPDSYVVQKGDTLWDIASMFLRDPWYWPEIWQINPQVENPHLIFPGDTLSLAYLGDGRPVVNVERGPLLTEAGSGIDRLSPRVRSTPLDEAINTIPYETIAAFLSRPRVIEKSELDDLPYIVAHREGLIGSAGRDVYVRGFEDQAPVGTVFNVVERGEPLVDPDDNDLLGYQGIYVGQGRLDRSGDPGTLHMLETEREAIVGNYLMAEEDVHPLNFMPRPPDTQVEGRIMSVLSGVSLIGQYQVVVINRGSEAGLEPGHVLRVYQTGRTIRDTHRGLVGEKVRLPDEPAGTMMVFRTAERLSYALVMEATSPMALLDTVRNP
;
A
#
# COMPACT_ATOMS: atom_id res chain seq x y z
N MET A 1 -59.97 -38.43 -12.06
CA MET A 1 -61.22 -38.45 -11.29
C MET A 1 -61.25 -37.17 -10.45
N PHE A 2 -62.17 -36.30 -10.78
CA PHE A 2 -62.82 -35.22 -10.02
C PHE A 2 -61.95 -34.11 -9.39
N PHE A 3 -61.97 -32.88 -9.97
CA PHE A 3 -62.91 -31.76 -9.82
C PHE A 3 -62.92 -31.23 -8.34
N ALA A 4 -62.88 -29.94 -7.97
CA ALA A 4 -63.24 -28.67 -8.62
C ALA A 4 -62.85 -27.52 -7.67
N ARG A 5 -62.50 -26.39 -8.26
CA ARG A 5 -63.18 -25.06 -8.29
C ARG A 5 -63.02 -24.13 -7.08
N LYS A 6 -62.56 -22.95 -7.47
CA LYS A 6 -62.72 -21.61 -6.80
C LYS A 6 -64.19 -21.29 -6.58
N PRO A 7 -64.53 -20.24 -5.76
CA PRO A 7 -64.84 -18.99 -6.38
C PRO A 7 -64.37 -17.69 -5.67
N LEU A 8 -64.29 -16.66 -6.50
CA LEU A 8 -64.33 -15.23 -6.24
C LEU A 8 -65.61 -14.75 -5.58
N VAL A 9 -65.59 -13.63 -4.84
CA VAL A 9 -66.60 -12.51 -4.78
C VAL A 9 -65.82 -11.31 -4.20
N ARG A 10 -65.57 -10.24 -4.83
CA ARG A 10 -66.23 -9.06 -5.37
C ARG A 10 -66.95 -8.19 -4.33
N SER A 11 -66.45 -6.91 -4.26
CA SER A 11 -67.17 -5.61 -4.25
C SER A 11 -67.86 -5.17 -2.95
N THR A 12 -67.84 -3.93 -2.48
CA THR A 12 -68.16 -2.63 -3.10
C THR A 12 -67.91 -1.50 -2.11
N ILE A 13 -67.31 -0.42 -2.52
CA ILE A 13 -67.56 1.00 -2.46
C ILE A 13 -68.71 1.47 -1.50
N LEU A 14 -68.43 2.49 -0.68
CA LEU A 14 -69.26 3.74 -0.65
C LEU A 14 -68.60 4.89 0.10
N LEU A 15 -68.62 6.02 -0.56
CA LEU A 15 -68.35 7.38 -0.14
C LEU A 15 -69.31 7.85 0.99
N ALA A 16 -68.91 8.82 1.79
CA ALA A 16 -69.60 10.08 1.96
C ALA A 16 -68.88 11.06 2.90
N ALA A 17 -68.82 12.22 2.46
CA ALA A 17 -68.32 13.49 2.89
C ALA A 17 -69.16 14.11 4.06
N SER A 18 -68.58 15.03 4.77
CA SER A 18 -68.95 16.45 4.99
C SER A 18 -68.44 16.97 6.32
N ALA A 19 -67.65 17.92 6.26
CA ALA A 19 -67.64 19.32 6.74
C ALA A 19 -68.26 19.60 8.11
N ALA A 20 -67.44 20.23 8.99
CA ALA A 20 -67.79 21.54 9.59
C ALA A 20 -66.68 22.08 10.48
N SER A 21 -66.34 23.30 10.27
CA SER A 21 -65.50 24.20 11.01
C SER A 21 -65.84 24.33 12.48
N PHE A 22 -64.82 24.42 13.36
CA PHE A 22 -64.96 25.32 14.52
C PHE A 22 -63.54 25.83 14.91
N ILE A 23 -63.42 27.15 14.85
CA ILE A 23 -62.29 27.95 15.28
C ILE A 23 -62.31 28.04 16.80
N LEU A 24 -61.23 27.73 17.45
CA LEU A 24 -60.96 28.28 18.79
C LEU A 24 -59.47 28.60 18.90
N LEU A 25 -59.17 29.88 18.95
CA LEU A 25 -57.92 30.44 19.37
C LEU A 25 -57.54 29.96 20.79
N SER A 26 -56.43 29.37 20.98
CA SER A 26 -55.69 29.40 22.25
C SER A 26 -54.20 29.58 21.95
N SER A 27 -53.74 30.75 22.26
CA SER A 27 -52.34 31.17 22.34
C SER A 27 -51.55 30.27 23.30
N GLY A 28 -50.74 29.38 22.73
CA GLY A 28 -49.77 28.61 23.44
C GLY A 28 -48.40 28.88 22.84
N LEU A 29 -47.58 29.64 23.56
CA LEU A 29 -46.16 29.84 23.28
C LEU A 29 -45.47 28.48 23.21
N ALA A 30 -45.35 27.89 22.04
CA ALA A 30 -44.46 26.81 21.78
C ALA A 30 -43.04 27.39 21.54
N GLN A 31 -42.23 27.23 22.55
CA GLN A 31 -40.82 27.49 22.55
C GLN A 31 -40.19 26.65 21.45
N GLU A 32 -39.86 27.26 20.32
CA GLU A 32 -38.98 26.68 19.32
C GLU A 32 -37.63 26.45 19.98
N ARG A 33 -37.41 25.22 20.43
CA ARG A 33 -36.06 24.73 20.64
C ARG A 33 -35.42 24.63 19.27
N GLY A 34 -34.73 25.67 18.90
CA GLY A 34 -33.83 25.65 17.78
C GLY A 34 -32.87 24.47 17.94
N ARG A 35 -33.09 23.42 17.17
CA ARG A 35 -32.16 22.38 16.91
C ARG A 35 -31.05 23.06 16.14
N LEU A 36 -30.01 23.49 16.84
CA LEU A 36 -28.73 23.85 16.21
C LEU A 36 -28.30 22.61 15.44
N GLU A 37 -28.58 22.58 14.16
CA GLU A 37 -27.86 21.80 13.20
C GLU A 37 -26.40 22.27 13.35
N VAL A 38 -25.61 21.50 14.10
CA VAL A 38 -24.18 21.61 14.05
C VAL A 38 -23.84 21.20 12.62
N ALA A 39 -23.70 22.20 11.75
CA ALA A 39 -23.08 22.00 10.46
C ALA A 39 -21.80 21.21 10.74
N ALA A 40 -21.68 20.07 10.09
CA ALA A 40 -20.45 19.30 10.11
C ALA A 40 -19.33 20.28 9.74
N VAL A 41 -18.57 20.70 10.74
CA VAL A 41 -17.33 21.42 10.53
C VAL A 41 -16.50 20.44 9.70
N GLY A 42 -16.33 20.76 8.42
CA GLY A 42 -15.45 19.99 7.56
C GLY A 42 -14.16 19.81 8.34
N GLN A 43 -13.82 18.57 8.62
CA GLN A 43 -12.55 18.26 9.24
C GLN A 43 -11.49 18.77 8.25
N GLN A 44 -10.90 19.92 8.57
CA GLN A 44 -9.68 20.33 7.91
C GLN A 44 -8.69 19.19 8.10
N PRO A 45 -7.98 18.78 7.05
CA PRO A 45 -6.94 17.79 7.20
C PRO A 45 -6.03 18.22 8.34
N PRO A 46 -5.61 17.32 9.23
CA PRO A 46 -4.77 17.67 10.36
C PRO A 46 -3.51 18.34 9.83
N SER A 47 -3.26 19.56 10.29
CA SER A 47 -2.07 20.32 9.90
C SER A 47 -0.81 19.57 10.31
N PRO A 48 0.24 19.57 9.47
CA PRO A 48 1.49 18.90 9.80
C PRO A 48 2.06 19.38 11.13
N VAL A 49 2.29 18.46 12.04
CA VAL A 49 2.84 18.75 13.37
C VAL A 49 4.35 18.58 13.30
N LEU A 50 5.09 19.64 13.69
CA LEU A 50 6.54 19.58 13.71
C LEU A 50 7.06 18.67 14.82
N ASN A 51 8.19 18.02 14.54
CA ASN A 51 8.94 17.31 15.54
C ASN A 51 9.53 18.33 16.55
N PRO A 52 9.29 18.22 17.87
CA PRO A 52 9.82 19.16 18.85
C PRO A 52 11.36 19.24 18.86
N ARG A 53 12.04 18.28 18.28
CA ARG A 53 13.51 18.20 18.19
C ARG A 53 14.02 18.38 16.77
N HIS A 54 13.23 18.99 15.87
CA HIS A 54 13.66 19.21 14.49
C HIS A 54 14.95 20.05 14.44
N PRO A 55 15.85 19.76 13.49
CA PRO A 55 16.98 20.63 13.21
C PRO A 55 16.52 21.94 12.54
N ASP A 56 17.27 23.01 12.70
CA ASP A 56 17.01 24.27 11.99
C ASP A 56 17.31 24.14 10.49
N SER A 57 18.31 23.34 10.15
CA SER A 57 18.67 23.01 8.77
C SER A 57 19.32 21.63 8.68
N TYR A 58 19.21 21.00 7.51
CA TYR A 58 19.80 19.70 7.22
C TYR A 58 20.40 19.68 5.83
N VAL A 59 21.62 19.16 5.68
CA VAL A 59 22.26 18.94 4.38
C VAL A 59 22.02 17.49 3.96
N VAL A 60 21.36 17.34 2.82
CA VAL A 60 20.99 16.03 2.26
C VAL A 60 22.25 15.21 1.96
N GLN A 61 22.28 13.98 2.44
CA GLN A 61 23.38 13.04 2.25
C GLN A 61 23.03 11.99 1.20
N LYS A 62 24.06 11.37 0.62
CA LYS A 62 23.86 10.26 -0.29
C LYS A 62 23.32 9.05 0.47
N GLY A 63 22.20 8.52 0.02
CA GLY A 63 21.51 7.39 0.65
C GLY A 63 20.32 7.81 1.53
N ASP A 64 20.14 9.11 1.78
CA ASP A 64 18.92 9.60 2.45
C ASP A 64 17.69 9.34 1.59
N THR A 65 16.55 9.18 2.28
CA THR A 65 15.23 9.17 1.64
C THR A 65 14.43 10.40 2.06
N LEU A 66 13.44 10.77 1.26
CA LEU A 66 12.51 11.85 1.66
C LEU A 66 11.78 11.52 2.95
N TRP A 67 11.48 10.26 3.18
CA TRP A 67 10.85 9.81 4.42
C TRP A 67 11.74 10.03 5.64
N ASP A 68 13.02 9.64 5.56
CA ASP A 68 13.96 9.80 6.67
C ASP A 68 14.15 11.28 7.01
N ILE A 69 14.32 12.10 5.99
CA ILE A 69 14.44 13.56 6.17
C ILE A 69 13.17 14.14 6.78
N ALA A 70 11.98 13.75 6.23
CA ALA A 70 10.71 14.20 6.77
C ALA A 70 10.53 13.84 8.25
N SER A 71 11.00 12.67 8.68
CA SER A 71 10.94 12.23 10.08
C SER A 71 11.74 13.10 11.04
N MET A 72 12.77 13.80 10.54
CA MET A 72 13.55 14.76 11.34
C MET A 72 12.75 16.04 11.61
N PHE A 73 11.99 16.52 10.62
CA PHE A 73 11.24 17.78 10.70
C PHE A 73 9.81 17.61 11.20
N LEU A 74 9.17 16.48 10.90
CA LEU A 74 7.76 16.20 11.19
C LEU A 74 7.61 15.11 12.23
N ARG A 75 6.54 15.20 13.00
CA ARG A 75 6.11 14.11 13.88
C ARG A 75 5.55 12.93 13.07
N ASP A 76 4.83 13.27 12.00
CA ASP A 76 4.20 12.33 11.09
C ASP A 76 4.80 12.54 9.68
N PRO A 77 5.80 11.74 9.27
CA PRO A 77 6.61 11.96 8.06
C PRO A 77 5.81 12.06 6.77
N TRP A 78 4.68 11.37 6.66
CA TRP A 78 3.85 11.35 5.44
C TRP A 78 3.20 12.69 5.10
N TYR A 79 3.22 13.67 6.01
CA TYR A 79 2.75 15.02 5.72
C TYR A 79 3.79 15.88 4.99
N TRP A 80 4.95 15.33 4.63
CA TRP A 80 5.96 16.11 3.91
C TRP A 80 5.44 16.74 2.60
N PRO A 81 4.52 16.13 1.81
CA PRO A 81 4.01 16.79 0.61
C PRO A 81 3.32 18.13 0.92
N GLU A 82 2.62 18.24 2.05
CA GLU A 82 1.89 19.44 2.44
C GLU A 82 2.82 20.62 2.77
N ILE A 83 3.97 20.35 3.40
CA ILE A 83 4.94 21.39 3.70
C ILE A 83 5.84 21.73 2.52
N TRP A 84 5.87 20.88 1.50
CA TRP A 84 6.68 21.05 0.29
C TRP A 84 5.94 21.75 -0.84
N GLN A 85 4.64 21.52 -1.00
CA GLN A 85 3.82 22.10 -2.07
C GLN A 85 3.77 23.63 -2.08
N ILE A 86 4.14 24.27 -0.98
CA ILE A 86 4.10 25.73 -0.83
C ILE A 86 5.39 26.38 -1.35
N ASN A 87 6.38 25.60 -1.74
CA ASN A 87 7.65 26.14 -2.24
C ASN A 87 7.62 26.27 -3.78
N PRO A 88 7.41 27.49 -4.33
CA PRO A 88 7.30 27.70 -5.79
C PRO A 88 8.63 27.46 -6.53
N GLN A 89 9.72 27.29 -5.82
CA GLN A 89 11.04 27.02 -6.40
C GLN A 89 11.28 25.52 -6.67
N VAL A 90 10.47 24.64 -6.09
CA VAL A 90 10.54 23.20 -6.27
C VAL A 90 9.33 22.75 -7.08
N GLU A 91 9.44 22.77 -8.39
CA GLU A 91 8.38 22.33 -9.30
C GLU A 91 8.06 20.83 -9.12
N ASN A 92 9.04 20.06 -8.64
CA ASN A 92 8.88 18.64 -8.35
C ASN A 92 9.58 18.29 -7.03
N PRO A 93 8.84 17.95 -5.96
CA PRO A 93 9.40 17.61 -4.66
C PRO A 93 10.30 16.36 -4.66
N HIS A 94 10.21 15.53 -5.70
CA HIS A 94 11.10 14.37 -5.89
C HIS A 94 12.50 14.74 -6.40
N LEU A 95 12.76 16.02 -6.73
CA LEU A 95 14.05 16.46 -7.26
C LEU A 95 14.91 17.12 -6.16
N ILE A 96 15.19 16.37 -5.10
CA ILE A 96 16.14 16.73 -4.05
C ILE A 96 17.39 15.88 -4.23
N PHE A 97 18.54 16.52 -4.11
CA PHE A 97 19.83 15.90 -4.41
C PHE A 97 20.75 15.94 -3.20
N PRO A 98 21.64 14.98 -3.06
CA PRO A 98 22.73 15.06 -2.08
C PRO A 98 23.51 16.37 -2.23
N GLY A 99 23.70 17.08 -1.10
CA GLY A 99 24.32 18.40 -1.04
C GLY A 99 23.32 19.58 -1.02
N ASP A 100 22.03 19.35 -1.28
CA ASP A 100 20.99 20.37 -1.06
C ASP A 100 20.82 20.62 0.45
N THR A 101 20.58 21.87 0.84
CA THR A 101 20.32 22.24 2.24
C THR A 101 18.82 22.50 2.41
N LEU A 102 18.23 21.78 3.33
CA LEU A 102 16.83 21.92 3.72
C LEU A 102 16.74 22.70 5.02
N SER A 103 15.90 23.74 5.07
CA SER A 103 15.69 24.56 6.25
C SER A 103 14.20 24.80 6.48
N LEU A 104 13.80 24.86 7.75
CA LEU A 104 12.43 25.16 8.13
C LEU A 104 12.21 26.68 8.09
N ALA A 105 11.16 27.09 7.40
CA ALA A 105 10.68 28.46 7.38
C ALA A 105 9.20 28.51 7.77
N TYR A 106 8.69 29.70 8.05
CA TYR A 106 7.28 29.90 8.38
C TYR A 106 6.67 30.92 7.45
N LEU A 107 5.52 30.62 6.90
CA LEU A 107 4.73 31.58 6.15
C LEU A 107 4.15 32.66 7.06
N GLY A 108 3.69 33.75 6.48
CA GLY A 108 3.08 34.87 7.23
C GLY A 108 1.83 34.47 8.03
N ASP A 109 1.21 33.34 7.73
CA ASP A 109 0.08 32.73 8.46
C ASP A 109 0.52 31.71 9.52
N GLY A 110 1.84 31.52 9.71
CA GLY A 110 2.42 30.63 10.71
C GLY A 110 2.54 29.16 10.28
N ARG A 111 2.16 28.80 9.05
CA ARG A 111 2.34 27.43 8.54
C ARG A 111 3.82 27.15 8.28
N PRO A 112 4.33 25.97 8.72
CA PRO A 112 5.69 25.58 8.42
C PRO A 112 5.85 25.20 6.94
N VAL A 113 6.98 25.59 6.37
CA VAL A 113 7.39 25.21 5.01
C VAL A 113 8.86 24.83 5.03
N VAL A 114 9.25 23.90 4.17
CA VAL A 114 10.66 23.56 3.99
C VAL A 114 11.21 24.32 2.81
N ASN A 115 12.23 25.13 3.05
CA ASN A 115 12.99 25.83 2.01
C ASN A 115 14.15 24.94 1.56
N VAL A 116 14.34 24.85 0.25
CA VAL A 116 15.44 24.07 -0.37
C VAL A 116 16.44 25.05 -0.97
N GLU A 117 17.64 25.09 -0.42
CA GLU A 117 18.77 25.78 -1.00
C GLU A 117 19.64 24.78 -1.76
N ARG A 118 19.78 24.98 -3.06
CA ARG A 118 20.64 24.14 -3.89
C ARG A 118 22.09 24.26 -3.44
N GLY A 119 22.67 23.13 -3.05
CA GLY A 119 24.08 23.06 -2.71
C GLY A 119 24.97 23.48 -3.89
N PRO A 120 26.19 23.97 -3.63
CA PRO A 120 27.17 24.18 -4.69
C PRO A 120 27.41 22.86 -5.41
N LEU A 121 27.34 22.90 -6.75
CA LEU A 121 27.71 21.76 -7.59
C LEU A 121 29.09 21.26 -7.13
N LEU A 122 29.18 20.03 -6.62
CA LEU A 122 30.44 19.32 -6.44
C LEU A 122 31.01 19.03 -7.84
N THR A 123 31.58 20.07 -8.48
CA THR A 123 32.52 19.89 -9.56
C THR A 123 33.80 19.45 -8.90
N GLU A 124 34.30 18.24 -9.25
CA GLU A 124 35.67 17.85 -8.96
C GLU A 124 36.57 19.05 -9.31
N ALA A 125 37.32 19.51 -8.33
CA ALA A 125 38.22 20.66 -8.47
C ALA A 125 39.36 20.28 -9.43
N GLY A 126 39.08 20.45 -10.72
CA GLY A 126 40.08 20.52 -11.77
C GLY A 126 40.59 21.96 -11.85
N SER A 127 41.85 22.14 -11.55
CA SER A 127 42.62 23.35 -11.52
C SER A 127 42.32 24.33 -12.66
N GLY A 128 41.91 25.54 -12.31
CA GLY A 128 42.25 26.77 -13.02
C GLY A 128 41.40 27.17 -14.21
N ILE A 129 40.76 28.33 -14.07
CA ILE A 129 40.14 29.21 -15.08
C ILE A 129 38.64 28.96 -15.26
N ASP A 130 37.84 29.76 -14.54
CA ASP A 130 36.42 29.95 -14.72
C ASP A 130 36.08 30.49 -16.11
N ARG A 131 35.69 29.61 -17.03
CA ARG A 131 34.90 29.97 -18.19
C ARG A 131 33.45 29.66 -17.91
N LEU A 132 32.67 30.68 -17.63
CA LEU A 132 31.20 30.62 -17.57
C LEU A 132 30.63 30.28 -18.94
N SER A 133 30.50 29.03 -19.24
CA SER A 133 29.70 28.53 -20.37
C SER A 133 28.34 28.12 -19.85
N PRO A 134 27.23 28.59 -20.46
CA PRO A 134 25.92 28.07 -20.10
C PRO A 134 25.85 26.60 -20.48
N ARG A 135 25.98 25.70 -19.51
CA ARG A 135 25.76 24.26 -19.69
C ARG A 135 24.35 23.96 -19.22
N VAL A 136 23.56 23.40 -20.11
CA VAL A 136 22.33 22.69 -19.73
C VAL A 136 22.76 21.55 -18.82
N ARG A 137 22.39 21.63 -17.54
CA ARG A 137 22.62 20.56 -16.58
C ARG A 137 21.58 19.48 -16.85
N SER A 138 21.95 18.42 -17.48
CA SER A 138 21.20 17.16 -17.44
C SER A 138 21.75 16.34 -16.29
N THR A 139 21.16 16.47 -15.13
CA THR A 139 21.43 15.54 -14.04
C THR A 139 20.53 14.32 -14.27
N PRO A 140 21.07 13.09 -14.33
CA PRO A 140 20.24 11.89 -14.42
C PRO A 140 19.24 11.87 -13.26
N LEU A 141 17.99 11.43 -13.52
CA LEU A 141 16.99 11.23 -12.46
C LEU A 141 17.47 10.24 -11.38
N ASP A 142 18.42 9.38 -11.73
CA ASP A 142 19.02 8.37 -10.84
C ASP A 142 19.85 8.97 -9.69
N GLU A 143 20.14 10.28 -9.70
CA GLU A 143 20.88 10.96 -8.63
C GLU A 143 19.99 11.66 -7.60
N ALA A 144 18.68 11.80 -7.85
CA ALA A 144 17.73 12.31 -6.88
C ALA A 144 17.47 11.29 -5.77
N ILE A 145 17.23 11.76 -4.54
CA ILE A 145 16.89 10.87 -3.44
C ILE A 145 15.48 10.29 -3.64
N ASN A 146 15.32 9.02 -3.30
CA ASN A 146 14.03 8.34 -3.40
C ASN A 146 13.09 8.74 -2.24
N THR A 147 11.79 8.60 -2.46
CA THR A 147 10.79 8.81 -1.39
C THR A 147 10.96 7.76 -0.29
N ILE A 148 11.26 6.53 -0.67
CA ILE A 148 11.45 5.38 0.21
C ILE A 148 12.74 4.64 -0.16
N PRO A 149 13.29 3.79 0.72
CA PRO A 149 14.49 3.00 0.41
C PRO A 149 14.19 2.01 -0.72
N TYR A 150 14.43 2.42 -1.96
CA TYR A 150 14.13 1.62 -3.16
C TYR A 150 14.81 0.25 -3.14
N GLU A 151 16.07 0.18 -2.71
CA GLU A 151 16.83 -1.08 -2.67
C GLU A 151 16.16 -2.14 -1.79
N THR A 152 15.45 -1.70 -0.74
CA THR A 152 14.74 -2.60 0.17
C THR A 152 13.54 -3.27 -0.51
N ILE A 153 12.85 -2.57 -1.41
CA ILE A 153 11.65 -3.07 -2.08
C ILE A 153 11.90 -3.55 -3.50
N ALA A 154 13.05 -3.24 -4.10
CA ALA A 154 13.37 -3.59 -5.49
C ALA A 154 13.16 -5.07 -5.79
N ALA A 155 13.62 -5.96 -4.90
CA ALA A 155 13.42 -7.40 -5.01
C ALA A 155 11.93 -7.82 -4.92
N PHE A 156 11.07 -7.01 -4.30
CA PHE A 156 9.63 -7.28 -4.19
C PHE A 156 8.83 -6.68 -5.33
N LEU A 157 9.40 -5.73 -6.05
CA LEU A 157 8.78 -5.14 -7.23
C LEU A 157 9.03 -6.01 -8.46
N SER A 158 10.25 -6.52 -8.61
CA SER A 158 10.65 -7.35 -9.75
C SER A 158 10.27 -8.83 -9.60
N ARG A 159 10.05 -9.31 -8.37
CA ARG A 159 9.78 -10.73 -8.10
C ARG A 159 8.39 -10.90 -7.50
N PRO A 160 7.48 -11.62 -8.16
CA PRO A 160 6.16 -11.87 -7.61
C PRO A 160 6.25 -12.68 -6.31
N ARG A 161 5.48 -12.26 -5.30
CA ARG A 161 5.48 -12.88 -3.97
C ARG A 161 4.12 -13.42 -3.56
N VAL A 162 3.08 -13.10 -4.33
CA VAL A 162 1.73 -13.66 -4.19
C VAL A 162 1.26 -14.04 -5.58
N ILE A 163 0.65 -15.21 -5.67
CA ILE A 163 -0.11 -15.66 -6.83
C ILE A 163 -1.57 -15.48 -6.42
N GLU A 164 -2.26 -14.56 -7.06
CA GLU A 164 -3.68 -14.33 -6.78
C GLU A 164 -4.53 -15.54 -7.17
N LYS A 165 -5.58 -15.79 -6.40
CA LYS A 165 -6.49 -16.90 -6.70
C LYS A 165 -7.12 -16.75 -8.09
N SER A 166 -7.44 -15.52 -8.50
CA SER A 166 -8.02 -15.18 -9.81
C SER A 166 -7.09 -15.47 -10.98
N GLU A 167 -5.79 -15.43 -10.78
CA GLU A 167 -4.79 -15.62 -11.84
C GLU A 167 -4.32 -17.07 -11.97
N LEU A 168 -4.45 -17.87 -10.90
CA LEU A 168 -3.80 -19.17 -10.78
C LEU A 168 -4.12 -20.15 -11.92
N ASP A 169 -5.37 -20.14 -12.40
CA ASP A 169 -5.83 -21.08 -13.44
C ASP A 169 -5.35 -20.65 -14.83
N ASP A 170 -5.02 -19.37 -15.01
CA ASP A 170 -4.60 -18.78 -16.30
C ASP A 170 -3.06 -18.68 -16.43
N LEU A 171 -2.31 -18.89 -15.34
CA LEU A 171 -0.85 -18.81 -15.37
C LEU A 171 -0.24 -19.96 -16.16
N PRO A 172 0.71 -19.68 -17.07
CA PRO A 172 1.52 -20.71 -17.69
C PRO A 172 2.37 -21.44 -16.64
N TYR A 173 2.68 -22.71 -16.93
CA TYR A 173 3.44 -23.57 -15.98
C TYR A 173 4.40 -24.52 -16.70
N ILE A 174 5.42 -24.96 -15.97
CA ILE A 174 6.40 -25.95 -16.44
C ILE A 174 5.74 -27.33 -16.48
N VAL A 175 5.75 -27.97 -17.65
CA VAL A 175 5.17 -29.32 -17.86
C VAL A 175 6.22 -30.40 -17.94
N ALA A 176 7.44 -30.07 -18.42
CA ALA A 176 8.53 -31.02 -18.56
C ALA A 176 9.89 -30.31 -18.65
N HIS A 177 10.96 -31.04 -18.38
CA HIS A 177 12.33 -30.62 -18.65
C HIS A 177 12.81 -31.22 -19.98
N ARG A 178 13.62 -30.49 -20.74
CA ARG A 178 14.22 -31.02 -21.96
C ARG A 178 15.24 -32.10 -21.67
N GLU A 179 16.00 -31.91 -20.61
CA GLU A 179 17.05 -32.84 -20.16
C GLU A 179 16.99 -32.98 -18.63
N GLY A 180 17.01 -34.23 -18.15
CA GLY A 180 17.02 -34.50 -16.72
C GLY A 180 15.66 -34.34 -16.04
N LEU A 181 15.65 -34.18 -14.71
CA LEU A 181 14.45 -34.08 -13.87
C LEU A 181 14.29 -32.68 -13.26
N ILE A 182 15.28 -31.81 -13.42
CA ILE A 182 15.37 -30.53 -12.72
C ILE A 182 15.81 -29.45 -13.73
N GLY A 183 15.11 -28.33 -13.74
CA GLY A 183 15.50 -27.14 -14.49
C GLY A 183 16.50 -26.29 -13.68
N SER A 184 17.63 -26.00 -14.27
CA SER A 184 18.66 -25.09 -13.73
C SER A 184 19.06 -24.06 -14.76
N ALA A 185 19.76 -23.02 -14.35
CA ALA A 185 20.28 -21.99 -15.26
C ALA A 185 21.03 -22.60 -16.45
N GLY A 186 20.77 -22.07 -17.66
CA GLY A 186 21.33 -22.54 -18.92
C GLY A 186 20.64 -23.78 -19.51
N ARG A 187 19.54 -24.26 -18.96
CA ARG A 187 18.74 -25.38 -19.47
C ARG A 187 17.38 -24.96 -19.96
N ASP A 188 16.82 -25.79 -20.85
CA ASP A 188 15.50 -25.56 -21.41
C ASP A 188 14.44 -26.39 -20.68
N VAL A 189 13.28 -25.77 -20.45
CA VAL A 189 12.08 -26.41 -19.94
C VAL A 189 10.92 -26.20 -20.92
N TYR A 190 9.97 -27.14 -20.93
CA TYR A 190 8.75 -27.03 -21.69
C TYR A 190 7.65 -26.46 -20.83
N VAL A 191 6.90 -25.52 -21.38
CA VAL A 191 5.86 -24.77 -20.66
C VAL A 191 4.55 -24.83 -21.42
N ARG A 192 3.42 -24.86 -20.68
CA ARG A 192 2.06 -24.85 -21.21
C ARG A 192 1.27 -23.69 -20.61
N GLY A 193 0.13 -23.39 -21.26
CA GLY A 193 -0.76 -22.32 -20.81
C GLY A 193 -0.39 -20.95 -21.39
N PHE A 194 0.53 -20.88 -22.35
CA PHE A 194 0.66 -19.69 -23.16
C PHE A 194 -0.49 -19.67 -24.15
N GLU A 195 -1.42 -18.75 -23.99
CA GLU A 195 -2.23 -18.34 -25.12
C GLU A 195 -1.27 -17.87 -26.22
N ASP A 196 -1.61 -18.05 -27.49
CA ASP A 196 -0.75 -17.86 -28.68
C ASP A 196 -0.04 -16.48 -28.82
N GLN A 197 0.02 -15.68 -27.77
CA GLN A 197 0.37 -14.26 -27.78
C GLN A 197 1.65 -13.86 -27.03
N ALA A 198 2.31 -14.76 -26.30
CA ALA A 198 3.56 -14.38 -25.66
C ALA A 198 4.67 -14.24 -26.72
N PRO A 199 5.26 -13.02 -26.89
CA PRO A 199 6.33 -12.80 -27.85
C PRO A 199 7.57 -13.61 -27.46
N VAL A 200 8.26 -14.17 -28.46
CA VAL A 200 9.58 -14.76 -28.24
C VAL A 200 10.54 -13.68 -27.72
N GLY A 201 11.31 -14.02 -26.70
CA GLY A 201 12.20 -13.08 -26.01
C GLY A 201 11.63 -12.53 -24.70
N THR A 202 10.32 -12.71 -24.44
CA THR A 202 9.72 -12.30 -23.16
C THR A 202 10.38 -13.05 -21.99
N VAL A 203 10.70 -12.30 -20.93
CA VAL A 203 11.26 -12.83 -19.68
C VAL A 203 10.12 -13.10 -18.71
N PHE A 204 10.17 -14.25 -18.07
CA PHE A 204 9.22 -14.68 -17.07
C PHE A 204 9.93 -14.99 -15.75
N ASN A 205 9.34 -14.58 -14.65
CA ASN A 205 9.67 -15.09 -13.33
C ASN A 205 9.06 -16.48 -13.17
N VAL A 206 9.87 -17.45 -12.76
CA VAL A 206 9.42 -18.78 -12.40
C VAL A 206 9.16 -18.81 -10.90
N VAL A 207 7.97 -19.23 -10.50
CA VAL A 207 7.52 -19.22 -9.11
C VAL A 207 6.93 -20.57 -8.71
N GLU A 208 7.20 -20.98 -7.50
CA GLU A 208 6.57 -22.13 -6.85
C GLU A 208 5.40 -21.63 -5.99
N ARG A 209 4.29 -22.36 -6.03
CA ARG A 209 3.14 -22.10 -5.16
C ARG A 209 3.46 -22.56 -3.73
N GLY A 210 3.54 -21.59 -2.81
CA GLY A 210 3.74 -21.81 -1.38
C GLY A 210 2.44 -21.91 -0.59
N GLU A 211 2.48 -21.41 0.66
CA GLU A 211 1.36 -21.47 1.60
C GLU A 211 0.16 -20.63 1.13
N PRO A 212 -1.07 -21.06 1.43
CA PRO A 212 -2.27 -20.29 1.11
C PRO A 212 -2.35 -19.03 1.97
N LEU A 213 -2.74 -17.93 1.35
CA LEU A 213 -3.05 -16.65 2.00
C LEU A 213 -4.56 -16.58 2.20
N VAL A 214 -4.98 -16.80 3.43
CA VAL A 214 -6.40 -16.82 3.82
C VAL A 214 -6.71 -15.54 4.58
N ASP A 215 -7.78 -14.86 4.20
CA ASP A 215 -8.25 -13.67 4.90
C ASP A 215 -8.67 -14.03 6.34
N PRO A 216 -8.06 -13.42 7.36
CA PRO A 216 -8.41 -13.71 8.75
C PRO A 216 -9.79 -13.23 9.18
N ASP A 217 -10.46 -12.39 8.38
CA ASP A 217 -11.77 -11.82 8.72
C ASP A 217 -12.94 -12.72 8.24
N ASP A 218 -12.83 -13.31 7.04
CA ASP A 218 -13.90 -14.12 6.42
C ASP A 218 -13.50 -15.56 6.09
N ASN A 219 -12.21 -15.91 6.24
CA ASN A 219 -11.60 -17.17 5.85
C ASN A 219 -11.61 -17.46 4.33
N ASP A 220 -11.77 -16.45 3.50
CA ASP A 220 -11.64 -16.59 2.06
C ASP A 220 -10.18 -16.80 1.66
N LEU A 221 -9.95 -17.66 0.67
CA LEU A 221 -8.65 -17.82 0.04
C LEU A 221 -8.42 -16.68 -0.94
N LEU A 222 -7.45 -15.80 -0.64
CA LEU A 222 -7.07 -14.66 -1.49
C LEU A 222 -6.04 -15.04 -2.54
N GLY A 223 -5.17 -16.00 -2.23
CA GLY A 223 -4.10 -16.44 -3.11
C GLY A 223 -3.12 -17.34 -2.40
N TYR A 224 -1.93 -17.44 -2.96
CA TYR A 224 -0.84 -18.25 -2.42
C TYR A 224 0.45 -17.44 -2.37
N GLN A 225 1.28 -17.73 -1.41
CA GLN A 225 2.63 -17.18 -1.40
C GLN A 225 3.38 -17.68 -2.65
N GLY A 226 3.93 -16.76 -3.43
CA GLY A 226 4.80 -17.07 -4.55
C GLY A 226 6.25 -17.18 -4.07
N ILE A 227 6.84 -18.35 -4.21
CA ILE A 227 8.24 -18.59 -3.87
C ILE A 227 9.04 -18.45 -5.16
N TYR A 228 9.93 -17.46 -5.21
CA TYR A 228 10.77 -17.24 -6.38
C TYR A 228 11.72 -18.42 -6.62
N VAL A 229 11.74 -18.91 -7.84
CA VAL A 229 12.56 -20.02 -8.28
C VAL A 229 13.70 -19.54 -9.19
N GLY A 230 13.39 -18.65 -10.14
CA GLY A 230 14.37 -18.13 -11.07
C GLY A 230 13.71 -17.32 -12.20
N GLN A 231 14.48 -17.01 -13.22
CA GLN A 231 13.99 -16.37 -14.45
C GLN A 231 14.25 -17.21 -15.67
N GLY A 232 13.36 -17.13 -16.64
CA GLY A 232 13.51 -17.77 -17.94
C GLY A 232 13.01 -16.88 -19.06
N ARG A 233 13.63 -17.02 -20.22
CA ARG A 233 13.25 -16.32 -21.45
C ARG A 233 12.53 -17.28 -22.38
N LEU A 234 11.41 -16.86 -22.94
CA LEU A 234 10.68 -17.63 -23.95
C LEU A 234 11.46 -17.64 -25.28
N ASP A 235 12.07 -18.77 -25.61
CA ASP A 235 12.83 -18.94 -26.86
C ASP A 235 11.97 -19.46 -28.01
N ARG A 236 10.87 -20.17 -27.69
CA ARG A 236 9.91 -20.65 -28.70
C ARG A 236 8.50 -20.60 -28.13
N SER A 237 7.61 -19.90 -28.82
CA SER A 237 6.18 -19.87 -28.53
C SER A 237 5.49 -21.17 -28.97
N GLY A 238 4.35 -21.47 -28.37
CA GLY A 238 3.51 -22.63 -28.67
C GLY A 238 3.02 -23.31 -27.38
N ASP A 239 2.19 -24.35 -27.53
CA ASP A 239 1.71 -25.17 -26.42
C ASP A 239 2.02 -26.66 -26.68
N PRO A 240 3.18 -27.21 -26.23
CA PRO A 240 4.14 -26.56 -25.32
C PRO A 240 5.11 -25.57 -25.99
N GLY A 241 5.39 -24.48 -25.30
CA GLY A 241 6.48 -23.56 -25.59
C GLY A 241 7.82 -24.04 -25.01
N THR A 242 8.92 -23.33 -25.34
CA THR A 242 10.24 -23.61 -24.77
C THR A 242 10.75 -22.36 -24.05
N LEU A 243 11.03 -22.50 -22.76
CA LEU A 243 11.60 -21.47 -21.91
C LEU A 243 13.05 -21.84 -21.62
N HIS A 244 13.98 -20.92 -21.88
CA HIS A 244 15.38 -21.04 -21.50
C HIS A 244 15.59 -20.41 -20.13
N MET A 245 16.05 -21.18 -19.14
CA MET A 245 16.31 -20.70 -17.78
C MET A 245 17.56 -19.83 -17.78
N LEU A 246 17.41 -18.55 -17.44
CA LEU A 246 18.48 -17.56 -17.36
C LEU A 246 19.23 -17.67 -16.05
N GLU A 247 18.48 -17.71 -14.95
CA GLU A 247 18.99 -17.85 -13.60
C GLU A 247 18.05 -18.69 -12.74
N THR A 248 18.60 -19.32 -11.70
CA THR A 248 17.82 -20.09 -10.73
C THR A 248 18.39 -19.91 -9.32
N GLU A 249 17.53 -19.54 -8.37
CA GLU A 249 17.84 -19.56 -6.93
C GLU A 249 17.45 -20.90 -6.30
N ARG A 250 16.50 -21.59 -6.94
CA ARG A 250 16.00 -22.93 -6.57
C ARG A 250 15.87 -23.78 -7.82
N GLU A 251 15.72 -25.06 -7.62
CA GLU A 251 15.46 -26.00 -8.70
C GLU A 251 14.10 -25.74 -9.33
N ALA A 252 14.03 -25.49 -10.64
CA ALA A 252 12.77 -25.36 -11.34
C ALA A 252 12.19 -26.77 -11.57
N ILE A 253 10.98 -27.00 -11.10
CA ILE A 253 10.32 -28.29 -11.16
C ILE A 253 9.02 -28.21 -11.97
N VAL A 254 8.51 -29.37 -12.40
CA VAL A 254 7.19 -29.47 -13.05
C VAL A 254 6.12 -28.94 -12.12
N GLY A 255 5.24 -28.08 -12.65
CA GLY A 255 4.19 -27.43 -11.88
C GLY A 255 4.55 -26.04 -11.33
N ASN A 256 5.81 -25.57 -11.50
CA ASN A 256 6.12 -24.19 -11.23
C ASN A 256 5.44 -23.29 -12.26
N TYR A 257 4.91 -22.15 -11.79
CA TYR A 257 4.18 -21.17 -12.60
C TYR A 257 5.11 -20.13 -13.19
N LEU A 258 4.67 -19.51 -14.28
CA LEU A 258 5.38 -18.41 -14.92
C LEU A 258 4.55 -17.14 -14.78
N MET A 259 5.19 -16.08 -14.31
CA MET A 259 4.60 -14.75 -14.23
C MET A 259 5.45 -13.79 -15.06
N ALA A 260 4.82 -12.99 -15.91
CA ALA A 260 5.55 -12.00 -16.69
C ALA A 260 6.32 -11.07 -15.76
N GLU A 261 7.53 -10.69 -16.19
CA GLU A 261 8.26 -9.63 -15.48
C GLU A 261 7.53 -8.30 -15.73
N GLU A 262 7.13 -7.64 -14.67
CA GLU A 262 6.54 -6.32 -14.76
C GLU A 262 7.65 -5.28 -14.81
N ASP A 263 7.53 -4.31 -15.74
CA ASP A 263 8.42 -3.16 -15.79
C ASP A 263 8.27 -2.35 -14.50
N VAL A 264 9.33 -2.38 -13.69
CA VAL A 264 9.35 -1.62 -12.43
C VAL A 264 9.67 -0.16 -12.74
N HIS A 265 8.65 0.67 -12.69
CA HIS A 265 8.86 2.11 -12.75
C HIS A 265 9.36 2.61 -11.39
N PRO A 266 10.28 3.60 -11.36
CA PRO A 266 10.72 4.20 -10.11
C PRO A 266 9.50 4.73 -9.34
N LEU A 267 9.34 4.24 -8.12
CA LEU A 267 8.16 4.48 -7.29
C LEU A 267 8.29 5.85 -6.59
N ASN A 268 7.94 6.92 -7.29
CA ASN A 268 7.80 8.24 -6.69
C ASN A 268 6.40 8.35 -6.05
N PHE A 269 6.17 7.62 -4.98
CA PHE A 269 4.93 7.72 -4.24
C PHE A 269 4.84 9.02 -3.45
N MET A 270 3.71 9.70 -3.57
CA MET A 270 3.34 10.74 -2.62
C MET A 270 2.61 10.07 -1.44
N PRO A 271 3.21 10.05 -0.25
CA PRO A 271 2.54 9.50 0.92
C PRO A 271 1.29 10.32 1.23
N ARG A 272 0.19 9.62 1.49
CA ARG A 272 -1.08 10.22 1.90
C ARG A 272 -1.92 9.21 2.69
N PRO A 273 -2.83 9.68 3.57
CA PRO A 273 -3.81 8.78 4.16
C PRO A 273 -4.80 8.29 3.10
N PRO A 274 -5.41 7.10 3.26
CA PRO A 274 -6.52 6.67 2.43
C PRO A 274 -7.73 7.62 2.56
N ASP A 275 -8.44 7.86 1.44
CA ASP A 275 -9.66 8.68 1.43
C ASP A 275 -10.84 7.96 2.10
N THR A 276 -10.82 6.64 2.11
CA THR A 276 -11.79 5.77 2.76
C THR A 276 -11.29 5.30 4.12
N GLN A 277 -12.20 4.96 5.02
CA GLN A 277 -11.81 4.35 6.28
C GLN A 277 -11.46 2.88 6.03
N VAL A 278 -10.19 2.55 6.25
CA VAL A 278 -9.64 1.21 6.06
C VAL A 278 -9.32 0.59 7.41
N GLU A 279 -9.77 -0.65 7.60
CA GLU A 279 -9.35 -1.49 8.71
C GLU A 279 -9.02 -2.88 8.17
N GLY A 280 -7.80 -3.34 8.39
CA GLY A 280 -7.31 -4.61 7.91
C GLY A 280 -6.34 -5.25 8.88
N ARG A 281 -5.70 -6.34 8.46
CA ARG A 281 -4.74 -7.12 9.26
C ARG A 281 -3.51 -7.51 8.45
N ILE A 282 -2.40 -7.65 9.13
CA ILE A 282 -1.17 -8.19 8.55
C ILE A 282 -1.34 -9.70 8.40
N MET A 283 -1.32 -10.20 7.16
CA MET A 283 -1.51 -11.62 6.84
C MET A 283 -0.21 -12.40 6.77
N SER A 284 0.82 -11.79 6.18
CA SER A 284 2.09 -12.46 5.92
C SER A 284 3.25 -11.47 5.94
N VAL A 285 4.43 -12.00 6.22
CA VAL A 285 5.73 -11.29 6.12
C VAL A 285 6.55 -11.99 5.05
N LEU A 286 6.98 -11.26 4.06
CA LEU A 286 7.66 -11.86 2.89
C LEU A 286 9.12 -12.26 3.15
N SER A 287 9.69 -11.91 4.28
CA SER A 287 11.06 -12.26 4.68
C SER A 287 11.18 -13.46 5.63
N GLY A 288 10.08 -14.15 5.93
CA GLY A 288 10.07 -15.40 6.71
C GLY A 288 10.37 -15.25 8.21
N VAL A 289 10.28 -14.05 8.78
CA VAL A 289 10.55 -13.76 10.19
C VAL A 289 9.22 -13.52 10.91
N SER A 290 9.05 -14.07 12.11
CA SER A 290 7.82 -13.93 12.90
C SER A 290 7.63 -12.55 13.53
N LEU A 291 8.72 -11.81 13.73
CA LEU A 291 8.71 -10.44 14.26
C LEU A 291 8.94 -9.47 13.11
N ILE A 292 8.05 -8.52 13.00
CA ILE A 292 8.06 -7.52 11.94
C ILE A 292 8.72 -6.25 12.45
N GLY A 293 9.73 -5.78 11.74
CA GLY A 293 10.47 -4.55 12.02
C GLY A 293 10.47 -3.58 10.85
N GLN A 294 11.19 -2.49 11.03
CA GLN A 294 11.36 -1.46 10.00
C GLN A 294 11.94 -2.04 8.71
N TYR A 295 11.48 -1.55 7.58
CA TYR A 295 11.86 -1.93 6.22
C TYR A 295 11.55 -3.39 5.84
N GLN A 296 10.69 -4.05 6.57
CA GLN A 296 10.14 -5.34 6.14
C GLN A 296 8.88 -5.16 5.31
N VAL A 297 8.73 -6.05 4.33
CA VAL A 297 7.56 -6.07 3.46
C VAL A 297 6.53 -7.04 4.03
N VAL A 298 5.31 -6.55 4.17
CA VAL A 298 4.16 -7.30 4.68
C VAL A 298 3.03 -7.32 3.67
N VAL A 299 2.18 -8.32 3.76
CA VAL A 299 0.92 -8.42 3.01
C VAL A 299 -0.23 -8.17 3.97
N ILE A 300 -1.15 -7.30 3.57
CA ILE A 300 -2.38 -6.97 4.33
C ILE A 300 -3.61 -7.43 3.56
N ASN A 301 -4.70 -7.77 4.28
CA ASN A 301 -5.96 -8.26 3.72
C ASN A 301 -6.90 -7.12 3.27
N ARG A 302 -6.35 -6.06 2.73
CA ARG A 302 -7.12 -4.97 2.09
C ARG A 302 -6.38 -4.55 0.83
N GLY A 303 -7.14 -4.37 -0.23
CA GLY A 303 -6.64 -4.03 -1.55
C GLY A 303 -7.39 -2.85 -2.17
N SER A 304 -7.40 -2.80 -3.49
CA SER A 304 -8.09 -1.74 -4.25
C SER A 304 -9.60 -1.70 -4.02
N GLU A 305 -10.25 -2.83 -3.74
CA GLU A 305 -11.67 -2.87 -3.33
C GLU A 305 -11.95 -2.05 -2.06
N ALA A 306 -10.99 -2.02 -1.12
CA ALA A 306 -11.08 -1.20 0.08
C ALA A 306 -10.69 0.27 -0.14
N GLY A 307 -10.36 0.65 -1.38
CA GLY A 307 -9.90 1.99 -1.74
C GLY A 307 -8.43 2.23 -1.43
N LEU A 308 -7.62 1.17 -1.29
CA LEU A 308 -6.18 1.32 -1.14
C LEU A 308 -5.51 1.54 -2.50
N GLU A 309 -4.53 2.42 -2.50
CA GLU A 309 -3.69 2.76 -3.64
C GLU A 309 -2.22 2.81 -3.22
N PRO A 310 -1.28 2.63 -4.16
CA PRO A 310 0.13 2.88 -3.89
C PRO A 310 0.37 4.30 -3.36
N GLY A 311 1.18 4.41 -2.31
CA GLY A 311 1.42 5.67 -1.58
C GLY A 311 0.54 5.85 -0.33
N HIS A 312 -0.52 5.06 -0.16
CA HIS A 312 -1.33 5.14 1.05
C HIS A 312 -0.57 4.70 2.29
N VAL A 313 -0.67 5.51 3.33
CA VAL A 313 -0.02 5.27 4.62
C VAL A 313 -1.04 4.74 5.62
N LEU A 314 -0.67 3.69 6.33
CA LEU A 314 -1.48 3.06 7.37
C LEU A 314 -0.70 3.00 8.67
N ARG A 315 -1.41 3.13 9.79
CA ARG A 315 -0.85 2.91 11.13
C ARG A 315 -1.09 1.49 11.58
N VAL A 316 -0.06 0.87 12.13
CA VAL A 316 -0.12 -0.49 12.69
C VAL A 316 -0.41 -0.41 14.18
N TYR A 317 -1.32 -1.24 14.63
CA TYR A 317 -1.69 -1.39 16.03
C TYR A 317 -1.45 -2.83 16.47
N GLN A 318 -0.65 -2.99 17.50
CA GLN A 318 -0.50 -4.27 18.17
C GLN A 318 -1.84 -4.66 18.80
N THR A 319 -2.35 -5.82 18.42
CA THR A 319 -3.64 -6.31 18.92
C THR A 319 -3.60 -6.55 20.42
N GLY A 320 -4.50 -5.90 21.15
CA GLY A 320 -4.60 -6.00 22.59
C GLY A 320 -4.88 -7.43 23.08
N ARG A 321 -4.05 -7.91 24.00
CA ARG A 321 -4.20 -9.26 24.57
C ARG A 321 -5.41 -9.35 25.48
N THR A 322 -6.10 -10.49 25.48
CA THR A 322 -7.13 -10.79 26.46
C THR A 322 -6.50 -11.36 27.73
N ILE A 323 -6.67 -10.65 28.83
CA ILE A 323 -6.22 -11.06 30.15
C ILE A 323 -7.40 -11.46 31.02
N ARG A 324 -7.13 -12.18 32.12
CA ARG A 324 -8.12 -12.41 33.17
C ARG A 324 -7.94 -11.39 34.28
N ASP A 325 -9.00 -10.67 34.59
CA ASP A 325 -9.03 -9.82 35.79
C ASP A 325 -9.15 -10.72 37.03
N THR A 326 -8.06 -10.82 37.78
CA THR A 326 -8.01 -11.61 39.03
C THR A 326 -8.41 -10.79 40.25
N HIS A 327 -8.71 -9.49 40.09
CA HIS A 327 -9.07 -8.60 41.19
C HIS A 327 -10.57 -8.52 41.47
N ARG A 328 -11.40 -8.76 40.44
CA ARG A 328 -12.85 -8.72 40.59
C ARG A 328 -13.47 -10.08 40.23
N GLY A 329 -14.11 -10.70 41.24
CA GLY A 329 -14.92 -11.92 41.10
C GLY A 329 -14.17 -13.25 41.30
N LEU A 330 -14.95 -14.29 41.67
CA LEU A 330 -14.45 -15.65 41.99
C LEU A 330 -13.93 -16.41 40.72
N VAL A 331 -14.17 -15.93 39.52
CA VAL A 331 -13.84 -16.63 38.25
C VAL A 331 -13.11 -15.72 37.24
N GLY A 332 -12.55 -14.62 37.66
CA GLY A 332 -11.76 -13.73 36.78
C GLY A 332 -12.42 -13.44 35.42
N GLU A 333 -12.98 -12.27 35.25
CA GLU A 333 -13.55 -11.78 34.00
C GLU A 333 -12.45 -11.66 32.94
N LYS A 334 -12.75 -12.00 31.68
CA LYS A 334 -11.84 -11.78 30.56
C LYS A 334 -11.93 -10.32 30.12
N VAL A 335 -10.84 -9.59 30.21
CA VAL A 335 -10.72 -8.21 29.78
C VAL A 335 -9.78 -8.15 28.58
N ARG A 336 -10.23 -7.56 27.47
CA ARG A 336 -9.38 -7.26 26.32
C ARG A 336 -8.69 -5.92 26.58
N LEU A 337 -7.37 -5.91 26.50
CA LEU A 337 -6.57 -4.68 26.55
C LEU A 337 -6.78 -3.87 25.26
N PRO A 338 -6.62 -2.54 25.31
CA PRO A 338 -6.67 -1.72 24.11
C PRO A 338 -5.55 -2.10 23.13
N ASP A 339 -5.79 -1.81 21.85
CA ASP A 339 -4.78 -1.91 20.83
C ASP A 339 -3.80 -0.74 20.98
N GLU A 340 -2.49 -1.01 20.89
CA GLU A 340 -1.44 -0.02 21.07
C GLU A 340 -0.73 0.27 19.73
N PRO A 341 -0.43 1.54 19.40
CA PRO A 341 0.27 1.87 18.18
C PRO A 341 1.66 1.23 18.17
N ALA A 342 2.00 0.55 17.08
CA ALA A 342 3.25 -0.18 16.91
C ALA A 342 4.15 0.41 15.81
N GLY A 343 3.60 1.18 14.90
CA GLY A 343 4.37 1.83 13.84
C GLY A 343 3.51 2.26 12.66
N THR A 344 4.19 2.52 11.55
CA THR A 344 3.60 3.03 10.32
C THR A 344 4.10 2.23 9.12
N MET A 345 3.22 1.96 8.16
CA MET A 345 3.56 1.32 6.90
C MET A 345 3.04 2.11 5.72
N MET A 346 3.66 1.93 4.55
CA MET A 346 3.22 2.52 3.30
C MET A 346 2.94 1.43 2.27
N VAL A 347 1.77 1.51 1.66
CA VAL A 347 1.37 0.63 0.57
C VAL A 347 2.15 1.02 -0.69
N PHE A 348 2.80 0.05 -1.35
CA PHE A 348 3.51 0.29 -2.59
C PHE A 348 2.97 -0.52 -3.78
N ARG A 349 2.17 -1.54 -3.52
CA ARG A 349 1.47 -2.34 -4.54
C ARG A 349 0.13 -2.82 -4.01
N THR A 350 -0.90 -2.76 -4.84
CA THR A 350 -2.25 -3.23 -4.50
C THR A 350 -2.71 -4.27 -5.51
N ALA A 351 -3.38 -5.29 -5.02
CA ALA A 351 -4.22 -6.20 -5.75
C ALA A 351 -5.69 -5.94 -5.36
N GLU A 352 -6.61 -6.75 -5.83
CA GLU A 352 -8.04 -6.54 -5.59
C GLU A 352 -8.38 -6.56 -4.10
N ARG A 353 -8.00 -7.62 -3.37
CA ARG A 353 -8.31 -7.82 -1.96
C ARG A 353 -7.11 -7.82 -1.01
N LEU A 354 -5.92 -7.64 -1.53
CA LEU A 354 -4.70 -7.59 -0.72
C LEU A 354 -3.77 -6.46 -1.18
N SER A 355 -2.86 -6.06 -0.32
CA SER A 355 -1.83 -5.08 -0.69
C SER A 355 -0.50 -5.44 -0.05
N TYR A 356 0.56 -4.98 -0.70
CA TYR A 356 1.92 -5.04 -0.18
C TYR A 356 2.27 -3.70 0.45
N ALA A 357 2.77 -3.75 1.66
CA ALA A 357 3.19 -2.56 2.38
C ALA A 357 4.60 -2.72 2.93
N LEU A 358 5.35 -1.63 2.89
CA LEU A 358 6.65 -1.50 3.53
C LEU A 358 6.47 -0.89 4.92
N VAL A 359 7.01 -1.53 5.94
CA VAL A 359 7.05 -0.95 7.29
C VAL A 359 8.06 0.19 7.30
N MET A 360 7.57 1.42 7.39
CA MET A 360 8.39 2.63 7.37
C MET A 360 8.97 2.95 8.73
N GLU A 361 8.23 2.66 9.80
CA GLU A 361 8.63 2.90 11.19
C GLU A 361 8.07 1.79 12.08
N ALA A 362 8.89 1.30 12.99
CA ALA A 362 8.50 0.33 14.00
C ALA A 362 8.89 0.87 15.39
N THR A 363 7.89 1.31 16.16
CA THR A 363 8.08 1.79 17.55
C THR A 363 7.96 0.66 18.57
N SER A 364 7.29 -0.43 18.16
CA SER A 364 7.11 -1.65 18.95
C SER A 364 7.14 -2.88 18.05
N PRO A 365 7.42 -4.07 18.58
CA PRO A 365 7.36 -5.30 17.79
C PRO A 365 5.97 -5.50 17.18
N MET A 366 5.92 -5.74 15.88
CA MET A 366 4.70 -6.09 15.17
C MET A 366 4.65 -7.59 14.90
N ALA A 367 3.45 -8.13 14.76
CA ALA A 367 3.22 -9.55 14.51
C ALA A 367 2.15 -9.74 13.43
N LEU A 368 2.02 -10.99 12.96
CA LEU A 368 0.90 -11.39 12.13
C LEU A 368 -0.42 -11.16 12.88
N LEU A 369 -1.46 -10.78 12.16
CA LEU A 369 -2.79 -10.43 12.65
C LEU A 369 -2.88 -9.11 13.43
N ASP A 370 -1.80 -8.35 13.54
CA ASP A 370 -1.88 -6.98 14.03
C ASP A 370 -2.77 -6.14 13.10
N THR A 371 -3.51 -5.22 13.70
CA THR A 371 -4.50 -4.41 12.99
C THR A 371 -3.84 -3.23 12.30
N VAL A 372 -4.26 -2.94 11.08
CA VAL A 372 -3.86 -1.76 10.31
C VAL A 372 -5.05 -0.85 10.08
N ARG A 373 -4.87 0.47 10.27
CA ARG A 373 -5.92 1.48 10.12
C ARG A 373 -5.36 2.76 9.52
N ASN A 374 -6.25 3.67 9.13
CA ASN A 374 -5.86 5.03 8.76
C ASN A 374 -5.04 5.67 9.89
N PRO A 375 -4.03 6.51 9.55
CA PRO A 375 -3.14 7.16 10.52
C PRO A 375 -3.83 8.20 11.41
#